data_643630214f5e74271aa61153637f5bd4
#
_entry.id   643630214f5e74271aa61153637f5bd4
#
_cell.length_a   1.000
_cell.length_b   1.000
_cell.length_c   1.000
_cell.angle_alpha   90.00
_cell.angle_beta   90.00
_cell.angle_gamma   90.00
#
_symmetry.space_group_name_H-M   'P 1'
#
loop_
_entity.id
_entity.type
_entity.pdbx_description
1 polymer ?
#
loop_
_entity_poly.entity_id
_entity_poly.type
_entity_poly.pdbx_seq_one_letter_code
_entity_poly.pdbx_strand_id
1 'polypeptide(L)'
;MRGIKALYFTDFTGLNVKRMTDLRRRFRKAGVQYVVIKNTLALRAATASGLTGVGDRLTGPTGVVLAKDPVAAAKVLADFAKENDKRPTVKGGMLDGVALTEDQIKKLATMPSREVMLAQLGGAMQAPLVAFVSGLSALLSTFVGALEARKAQVEGAGA
;
A
#
# COMPACT_ATOMS: atom_id res chain seq x y z
N MET A 1 -15.79 -16.47 8.77
CA MET A 1 -14.57 -15.61 8.81
C MET A 1 -13.28 -16.34 8.44
N ARG A 2 -13.33 -17.54 7.89
CA ARG A 2 -12.13 -18.28 7.47
C ARG A 2 -11.53 -17.64 6.21
N GLY A 3 -10.29 -17.12 6.30
CA GLY A 3 -9.52 -16.60 5.16
C GLY A 3 -9.48 -15.07 5.00
N ILE A 4 -10.02 -14.30 5.95
CA ILE A 4 -9.92 -12.84 5.97
C ILE A 4 -8.72 -12.48 6.82
N LYS A 5 -7.75 -11.79 6.23
CA LYS A 5 -6.51 -11.36 6.92
C LYS A 5 -6.60 -9.93 7.44
N ALA A 6 -7.39 -9.08 6.79
CA ALA A 6 -7.49 -7.68 7.16
C ALA A 6 -8.95 -7.24 7.35
N LEU A 7 -9.17 -6.50 8.42
CA LEU A 7 -10.42 -5.85 8.80
C LEU A 7 -10.15 -4.35 8.92
N TYR A 8 -10.93 -3.51 8.22
CA TYR A 8 -10.85 -2.05 8.41
C TYR A 8 -12.21 -1.52 8.84
N PHE A 9 -12.19 -0.63 9.82
CA PHE A 9 -13.37 0.07 10.33
C PHE A 9 -13.40 1.47 9.73
N THR A 10 -14.48 1.79 9.05
CA THR A 10 -14.65 3.06 8.35
C THR A 10 -15.92 3.75 8.79
N ASP A 11 -15.87 5.08 8.87
CA ASP A 11 -17.03 5.92 9.07
C ASP A 11 -17.54 6.42 7.72
N PHE A 12 -18.77 6.08 7.40
CA PHE A 12 -19.41 6.49 6.16
C PHE A 12 -20.30 7.74 6.29
N THR A 13 -20.25 8.43 7.45
CA THR A 13 -21.02 9.64 7.67
C THR A 13 -20.73 10.71 6.63
N GLY A 14 -21.78 11.24 6.00
CA GLY A 14 -21.66 12.28 4.96
C GLY A 14 -21.39 11.76 3.54
N LEU A 15 -21.42 10.45 3.31
CA LEU A 15 -21.41 9.89 1.96
C LEU A 15 -22.83 9.82 1.39
N ASN A 16 -23.01 10.34 0.16
CA ASN A 16 -24.26 10.18 -0.59
C ASN A 16 -24.42 8.74 -1.10
N VAL A 17 -25.66 8.32 -1.37
CA VAL A 17 -25.98 6.96 -1.88
C VAL A 17 -25.21 6.64 -3.17
N LYS A 18 -25.06 7.59 -4.08
CA LYS A 18 -24.24 7.41 -5.32
C LYS A 18 -22.78 7.08 -4.98
N ARG A 19 -22.14 7.87 -4.09
CA ARG A 19 -20.76 7.65 -3.66
C ARG A 19 -20.58 6.32 -2.93
N MET A 20 -21.55 5.93 -2.10
CA MET A 20 -21.53 4.63 -1.41
C MET A 20 -21.63 3.45 -2.41
N THR A 21 -22.44 3.59 -3.45
CA THR A 21 -22.56 2.57 -4.50
C THR A 21 -21.26 2.44 -5.31
N ASP A 22 -20.62 3.55 -5.64
CA ASP A 22 -19.32 3.56 -6.32
C ASP A 22 -18.22 2.95 -5.46
N LEU A 23 -18.19 3.25 -4.16
CA LEU A 23 -17.27 2.64 -3.21
C LEU A 23 -17.42 1.11 -3.18
N ARG A 24 -18.65 0.63 -3.06
CA ARG A 24 -18.96 -0.82 -3.10
C ARG A 24 -18.53 -1.46 -4.42
N ARG A 25 -18.72 -0.77 -5.54
CA ARG A 25 -18.30 -1.25 -6.85
C ARG A 25 -16.77 -1.38 -6.96
N ARG A 26 -16.04 -0.38 -6.47
CA ARG A 26 -14.55 -0.41 -6.43
C ARG A 26 -14.04 -1.54 -5.54
N PHE A 27 -14.63 -1.74 -4.37
CA PHE A 27 -14.28 -2.84 -3.48
C PHE A 27 -14.54 -4.20 -4.12
N ARG A 28 -15.67 -4.39 -4.78
CA ARG A 28 -15.96 -5.64 -5.50
C ARG A 28 -14.93 -5.95 -6.59
N LYS A 29 -14.49 -4.92 -7.34
CA LYS A 29 -13.43 -5.06 -8.35
C LYS A 29 -12.09 -5.48 -7.74
N ALA A 30 -11.79 -5.03 -6.53
CA ALA A 30 -10.60 -5.40 -5.77
C ALA A 30 -10.74 -6.71 -4.97
N GLY A 31 -11.84 -7.44 -5.10
CA GLY A 31 -12.09 -8.67 -4.36
C GLY A 31 -12.31 -8.47 -2.86
N VAL A 32 -12.69 -7.27 -2.46
CA VAL A 32 -12.91 -6.84 -1.07
C VAL A 32 -14.40 -6.75 -0.79
N GLN A 33 -14.84 -7.24 0.36
CA GLN A 33 -16.23 -7.13 0.81
C GLN A 33 -16.40 -5.93 1.73
N TYR A 34 -17.39 -5.09 1.44
CA TYR A 34 -17.80 -3.98 2.28
C TYR A 34 -19.18 -4.24 2.88
N VAL A 35 -19.26 -4.31 4.21
CA VAL A 35 -20.49 -4.63 4.93
C VAL A 35 -20.74 -3.57 6.01
N VAL A 36 -21.94 -3.01 6.05
CA VAL A 36 -22.39 -2.15 7.14
C VAL A 36 -23.01 -3.02 8.21
N ILE A 37 -22.50 -2.98 9.43
CA ILE A 37 -22.91 -3.85 10.54
C ILE A 37 -23.33 -2.97 11.72
N LYS A 38 -24.29 -3.47 12.48
CA LYS A 38 -24.67 -2.86 13.76
C LYS A 38 -23.55 -3.09 14.78
N ASN A 39 -23.09 -2.05 15.48
CA ASN A 39 -21.95 -2.11 16.39
C ASN A 39 -22.09 -3.18 17.48
N THR A 40 -23.29 -3.39 18.01
CA THR A 40 -23.56 -4.42 19.01
C THR A 40 -23.31 -5.85 18.48
N LEU A 41 -23.64 -6.11 17.20
CA LEU A 41 -23.37 -7.38 16.57
C LEU A 41 -21.88 -7.56 16.26
N ALA A 42 -21.22 -6.46 15.84
CA ALA A 42 -19.78 -6.44 15.61
C ALA A 42 -19.00 -6.75 16.88
N LEU A 43 -19.38 -6.17 18.02
CA LEU A 43 -18.80 -6.46 19.33
C LEU A 43 -18.94 -7.93 19.72
N ARG A 44 -20.16 -8.48 19.61
CA ARG A 44 -20.39 -9.92 19.90
C ARG A 44 -19.55 -10.83 19.01
N ALA A 45 -19.45 -10.50 17.72
CA ALA A 45 -18.64 -11.27 16.79
C ALA A 45 -17.13 -11.16 17.10
N ALA A 46 -16.66 -9.98 17.51
CA ALA A 46 -15.27 -9.76 17.92
C ALA A 46 -14.91 -10.56 19.17
N THR A 47 -15.75 -10.52 20.21
CA THR A 47 -15.55 -11.30 21.45
C THR A 47 -15.58 -12.81 21.16
N ALA A 48 -16.50 -13.28 20.34
CA ALA A 48 -16.57 -14.69 19.94
C ALA A 48 -15.35 -15.16 19.11
N SER A 49 -14.68 -14.22 18.42
CA SER A 49 -13.47 -14.49 17.62
C SER A 49 -12.17 -14.24 18.40
N GLY A 50 -12.24 -13.86 19.69
CA GLY A 50 -11.06 -13.58 20.52
C GLY A 50 -10.32 -12.29 20.16
N LEU A 51 -10.97 -11.38 19.40
CA LEU A 51 -10.40 -10.12 18.96
C LEU A 51 -10.57 -9.06 20.05
N THR A 52 -9.51 -8.78 20.81
CA THR A 52 -9.48 -7.75 21.86
C THR A 52 -9.08 -6.38 21.27
N GLY A 53 -9.62 -5.29 21.84
CA GLY A 53 -9.27 -3.90 21.43
C GLY A 53 -10.08 -3.32 20.28
N VAL A 54 -11.19 -3.96 19.88
CA VAL A 54 -12.08 -3.47 18.81
C VAL A 54 -13.17 -2.55 19.36
N GLY A 55 -13.49 -2.65 20.67
CA GLY A 55 -14.61 -1.94 21.30
C GLY A 55 -14.57 -0.43 21.14
N ASP A 56 -13.41 0.19 21.37
CA ASP A 56 -13.23 1.65 21.34
C ASP A 56 -13.38 2.24 19.94
N ARG A 57 -13.28 1.41 18.91
CA ARG A 57 -13.35 1.82 17.49
C ARG A 57 -14.72 1.64 16.87
N LEU A 58 -15.64 0.95 17.56
CA LEU A 58 -17.01 0.70 17.12
C LEU A 58 -17.98 1.76 17.63
N THR A 59 -17.59 3.03 17.67
CA THR A 59 -18.42 4.18 18.05
C THR A 59 -19.02 4.82 16.79
N GLY A 60 -20.34 5.12 16.81
CA GLY A 60 -21.05 5.74 15.68
C GLY A 60 -21.28 4.81 14.49
N PRO A 61 -21.63 5.34 13.31
CA PRO A 61 -21.88 4.55 12.11
C PRO A 61 -20.59 3.89 11.62
N THR A 62 -20.60 2.56 11.54
CA THR A 62 -19.41 1.79 11.22
C THR A 62 -19.65 0.87 10.03
N GLY A 63 -18.85 1.05 9.00
CA GLY A 63 -18.71 0.13 7.89
C GLY A 63 -17.48 -0.74 8.08
N VAL A 64 -17.59 -2.02 7.84
CA VAL A 64 -16.50 -2.99 7.94
C VAL A 64 -16.07 -3.44 6.56
N VAL A 65 -14.79 -3.31 6.30
CA VAL A 65 -14.12 -3.78 5.08
C VAL A 65 -13.43 -5.10 5.41
N LEU A 66 -13.80 -6.15 4.69
CA LEU A 66 -13.26 -7.49 4.84
C LEU A 66 -12.36 -7.78 3.63
N ALA A 67 -11.05 -7.89 3.86
CA ALA A 67 -10.10 -8.09 2.77
C ALA A 67 -9.21 -9.32 2.98
N LYS A 68 -8.91 -9.99 1.87
CA LYS A 68 -7.86 -11.01 1.81
C LYS A 68 -6.49 -10.37 1.65
N ASP A 69 -6.43 -9.29 0.85
CA ASP A 69 -5.23 -8.49 0.64
C ASP A 69 -5.36 -7.15 1.36
N PRO A 70 -4.56 -6.92 2.43
CA PRO A 70 -4.62 -5.69 3.21
C PRO A 70 -4.22 -4.46 2.41
N VAL A 71 -3.24 -4.57 1.49
CA VAL A 71 -2.73 -3.44 0.71
C VAL A 71 -3.74 -2.97 -0.32
N ALA A 72 -4.37 -3.90 -1.04
CA ALA A 72 -5.38 -3.57 -2.04
C ALA A 72 -6.58 -2.83 -1.42
N ALA A 73 -7.06 -3.28 -0.26
CA ALA A 73 -8.15 -2.62 0.44
C ALA A 73 -7.78 -1.23 0.95
N ALA A 74 -6.58 -1.07 1.51
CA ALA A 74 -6.09 0.23 1.99
C ALA A 74 -5.93 1.24 0.84
N LYS A 75 -5.45 0.81 -0.33
CA LYS A 75 -5.35 1.67 -1.53
C LYS A 75 -6.71 2.17 -2.00
N VAL A 76 -7.67 1.25 -2.17
CA VAL A 76 -9.03 1.63 -2.59
C VAL A 76 -9.64 2.64 -1.62
N LEU A 77 -9.44 2.45 -0.30
CA LEU A 77 -9.89 3.40 0.73
C LEU A 77 -9.21 4.76 0.59
N ALA A 78 -7.89 4.78 0.44
CA ALA A 78 -7.12 6.02 0.34
C ALA A 78 -7.44 6.79 -0.94
N ASP A 79 -7.54 6.12 -2.08
CA ASP A 79 -7.86 6.75 -3.37
C ASP A 79 -9.28 7.31 -3.35
N PHE A 80 -10.24 6.55 -2.82
CA PHE A 80 -11.60 7.03 -2.68
C PHE A 80 -11.71 8.21 -1.70
N ALA A 81 -10.95 8.19 -0.60
CA ALA A 81 -10.91 9.30 0.35
C ALA A 81 -10.31 10.57 -0.24
N LYS A 82 -9.30 10.47 -1.13
CA LYS A 82 -8.73 11.62 -1.85
C LYS A 82 -9.77 12.28 -2.78
N GLU A 83 -10.60 11.48 -3.44
CA GLU A 83 -11.62 11.97 -4.39
C GLU A 83 -12.86 12.56 -3.68
N ASN A 84 -13.11 12.21 -2.41
CA ASN A 84 -14.35 12.50 -1.68
C ASN A 84 -14.11 13.21 -0.35
N ASP A 85 -13.35 14.31 -0.32
CA ASP A 85 -13.15 15.18 0.86
C ASP A 85 -12.67 14.41 2.11
N LYS A 86 -11.72 13.48 1.94
CA LYS A 86 -11.19 12.59 2.99
C LYS A 86 -12.24 11.65 3.61
N ARG A 87 -13.33 11.34 2.90
CA ARG A 87 -14.35 10.39 3.35
C ARG A 87 -14.38 9.15 2.45
N PRO A 88 -14.59 7.93 2.99
CA PRO A 88 -14.85 7.58 4.40
C PRO A 88 -13.62 7.78 5.30
N THR A 89 -13.85 8.18 6.56
CA THR A 89 -12.78 8.27 7.56
C THR A 89 -12.46 6.86 8.07
N VAL A 90 -11.20 6.50 8.12
CA VAL A 90 -10.75 5.21 8.64
C VAL A 90 -10.55 5.35 10.15
N LYS A 91 -11.35 4.65 10.96
CA LYS A 91 -11.24 4.65 12.44
C LYS A 91 -10.13 3.74 12.95
N GLY A 92 -9.67 2.82 12.12
CA GLY A 92 -8.65 1.83 12.44
C GLY A 92 -8.91 0.52 11.72
N GLY A 93 -8.10 -0.46 12.03
CA GLY A 93 -8.23 -1.78 11.43
C GLY A 93 -7.59 -2.85 12.30
N MET A 94 -7.65 -4.06 11.80
CA MET A 94 -7.00 -5.22 12.38
C MET A 94 -6.38 -6.05 11.26
N LEU A 95 -5.13 -6.43 11.42
CA LEU A 95 -4.38 -7.28 10.50
C LEU A 95 -3.83 -8.48 11.27
N ASP A 96 -4.24 -9.68 10.86
CA ASP A 96 -3.81 -10.94 11.49
C ASP A 96 -3.86 -10.91 13.04
N GLY A 97 -4.90 -10.27 13.62
CA GLY A 97 -5.08 -10.14 15.08
C GLY A 97 -4.40 -8.93 15.72
N VAL A 98 -3.59 -8.18 14.97
CA VAL A 98 -2.93 -6.96 15.46
C VAL A 98 -3.78 -5.74 15.13
N ALA A 99 -4.05 -4.90 16.12
CA ALA A 99 -4.79 -3.67 15.93
C ALA A 99 -3.93 -2.61 15.22
N LEU A 100 -4.45 -2.05 14.12
CA LEU A 100 -3.80 -0.99 13.35
C LEU A 100 -4.43 0.37 13.66
N THR A 101 -3.56 1.37 13.78
CA THR A 101 -3.98 2.77 13.89
C THR A 101 -4.25 3.37 12.51
N GLU A 102 -4.91 4.52 12.48
CA GLU A 102 -5.21 5.25 11.23
C GLU A 102 -3.93 5.56 10.43
N ASP A 103 -2.85 6.00 11.10
CA ASP A 103 -1.58 6.35 10.44
C ASP A 103 -0.88 5.13 9.82
N GLN A 104 -0.99 3.97 10.48
CA GLN A 104 -0.47 2.72 9.92
C GLN A 104 -1.23 2.30 8.67
N ILE A 105 -2.56 2.51 8.63
CA ILE A 105 -3.38 2.21 7.45
C ILE A 105 -3.04 3.17 6.30
N LYS A 106 -2.78 4.44 6.58
CA LYS A 106 -2.30 5.40 5.59
C LYS A 106 -0.94 4.98 4.99
N LYS A 107 -0.01 4.50 5.84
CA LYS A 107 1.26 3.94 5.37
C LYS A 107 1.07 2.70 4.50
N LEU A 108 0.16 1.78 4.87
CA LEU A 108 -0.19 0.62 4.05
C LEU A 108 -0.74 1.03 2.67
N ALA A 109 -1.52 2.10 2.60
CA ALA A 109 -2.07 2.60 1.34
C ALA A 109 -0.99 3.15 0.38
N THR A 110 0.14 3.65 0.91
CA THR A 110 1.28 4.12 0.10
C THR A 110 2.20 2.99 -0.36
N MET A 111 2.07 1.80 0.20
CA MET A 111 2.92 0.66 -0.17
C MET A 111 2.58 0.14 -1.58
N PRO A 112 3.58 -0.27 -2.37
CA PRO A 112 3.37 -0.96 -3.65
C PRO A 112 2.64 -2.29 -3.45
N SER A 113 2.19 -2.91 -4.56
CA SER A 113 1.62 -4.27 -4.49
C SER A 113 2.68 -5.28 -4.01
N ARG A 114 2.23 -6.43 -3.50
CA ARG A 114 3.12 -7.48 -3.00
C ARG A 114 4.16 -7.90 -4.04
N GLU A 115 3.77 -8.00 -5.30
CA GLU A 115 4.66 -8.37 -6.42
C GLU A 115 5.76 -7.33 -6.63
N VAL A 116 5.38 -6.04 -6.60
CA VAL A 116 6.34 -4.93 -6.73
C VAL A 116 7.30 -4.88 -5.54
N MET A 117 6.82 -5.13 -4.31
CA MET A 117 7.69 -5.19 -3.13
C MET A 117 8.68 -6.35 -3.20
N LEU A 118 8.25 -7.51 -3.69
CA LEU A 118 9.15 -8.65 -3.91
C LEU A 118 10.18 -8.35 -5.00
N ALA A 119 9.78 -7.70 -6.10
CA ALA A 119 10.70 -7.26 -7.15
C ALA A 119 11.71 -6.23 -6.62
N GLN A 120 11.27 -5.27 -5.81
CA GLN A 120 12.16 -4.30 -5.15
C GLN A 120 13.16 -4.97 -4.20
N LEU A 121 12.70 -5.95 -3.43
CA LEU A 121 13.57 -6.72 -2.55
C LEU A 121 14.64 -7.46 -3.36
N GLY A 122 14.24 -8.14 -4.44
CA GLY A 122 15.19 -8.81 -5.35
C GLY A 122 16.18 -7.84 -5.97
N GLY A 123 15.72 -6.68 -6.43
CA GLY A 123 16.58 -5.62 -6.96
C GLY A 123 17.55 -5.07 -5.91
N ALA A 124 17.09 -4.85 -4.68
CA ALA A 124 17.92 -4.38 -3.59
C ALA A 124 19.04 -5.39 -3.21
N MET A 125 18.75 -6.68 -3.31
CA MET A 125 19.76 -7.72 -3.08
C MET A 125 20.81 -7.77 -4.21
N GLN A 126 20.42 -7.43 -5.44
CA GLN A 126 21.33 -7.38 -6.59
C GLN A 126 22.11 -6.06 -6.69
N ALA A 127 21.61 -4.98 -6.08
CA ALA A 127 22.18 -3.64 -6.18
C ALA A 127 23.69 -3.57 -5.84
N PRO A 128 24.22 -4.25 -4.80
CA PRO A 128 25.66 -4.24 -4.52
C PRO A 128 26.50 -4.85 -5.65
N LEU A 129 26.03 -5.92 -6.26
CA LEU A 129 26.72 -6.58 -7.39
C LEU A 129 26.73 -5.69 -8.62
N VAL A 130 25.58 -5.10 -8.95
CA VAL A 130 25.45 -4.15 -10.07
C VAL A 130 26.33 -2.94 -9.84
N ALA A 131 26.36 -2.38 -8.64
CA ALA A 131 27.22 -1.24 -8.30
C ALA A 131 28.71 -1.58 -8.45
N PHE A 132 29.13 -2.77 -8.05
CA PHE A 132 30.52 -3.24 -8.20
C PHE A 132 30.89 -3.38 -9.68
N VAL A 133 30.07 -4.06 -10.48
CA VAL A 133 30.31 -4.23 -11.93
C VAL A 133 30.30 -2.87 -12.62
N SER A 134 29.38 -2.00 -12.30
CA SER A 134 29.31 -0.64 -12.86
C SER A 134 30.55 0.19 -12.51
N GLY A 135 31.06 0.07 -11.28
CA GLY A 135 32.28 0.74 -10.84
C GLY A 135 33.51 0.29 -11.66
N LEU A 136 33.65 -1.02 -11.88
CA LEU A 136 34.72 -1.56 -12.74
C LEU A 136 34.57 -1.10 -14.18
N SER A 137 33.36 -1.15 -14.72
CA SER A 137 33.09 -0.67 -16.08
C SER A 137 33.36 0.82 -16.25
N ALA A 138 33.05 1.64 -15.23
CA ALA A 138 33.32 3.07 -15.25
C ALA A 138 34.82 3.38 -15.31
N LEU A 139 35.65 2.62 -14.59
CA LEU A 139 37.11 2.78 -14.64
C LEU A 139 37.64 2.50 -16.04
N LEU A 140 37.17 1.41 -16.68
CA LEU A 140 37.54 1.07 -18.05
C LEU A 140 37.08 2.14 -19.04
N SER A 141 35.84 2.60 -18.91
CA SER A 141 35.31 3.65 -19.79
C SER A 141 36.06 4.98 -19.62
N THR A 142 36.46 5.33 -18.41
CA THR A 142 37.25 6.54 -18.15
C THR A 142 38.63 6.45 -18.79
N PHE A 143 39.25 5.27 -18.71
CA PHE A 143 40.54 5.04 -19.33
C PHE A 143 40.48 5.11 -20.88
N VAL A 144 39.49 4.46 -21.48
CA VAL A 144 39.25 4.53 -22.93
C VAL A 144 38.97 5.96 -23.36
N GLY A 145 38.12 6.68 -22.65
CA GLY A 145 37.83 8.10 -22.95
C GLY A 145 39.05 9.00 -22.84
N ALA A 146 39.96 8.74 -21.89
CA ALA A 146 41.23 9.48 -21.82
C ALA A 146 42.14 9.20 -22.99
N LEU A 147 42.21 7.94 -23.48
CA LEU A 147 42.96 7.58 -24.67
C LEU A 147 42.37 8.22 -25.94
N GLU A 148 41.06 8.19 -26.09
CA GLU A 148 40.36 8.84 -27.21
C GLU A 148 40.57 10.36 -27.20
N ALA A 149 40.49 11.01 -26.04
CA ALA A 149 40.79 12.43 -25.92
C ALA A 149 42.25 12.74 -26.30
N ARG A 150 43.18 11.89 -25.87
CA ARG A 150 44.60 12.05 -26.25
C ARG A 150 44.82 11.86 -27.76
N LYS A 151 44.16 10.87 -28.35
CA LYS A 151 44.20 10.64 -29.81
C LYS A 151 43.70 11.85 -30.57
N ALA A 152 42.53 12.40 -30.17
CA ALA A 152 41.99 13.60 -30.82
C ALA A 152 42.90 14.83 -30.69
N GLN A 153 43.60 14.98 -29.57
CA GLN A 153 44.59 16.06 -29.40
C GLN A 153 45.80 15.90 -30.35
N VAL A 154 46.26 14.66 -30.55
CA VAL A 154 47.39 14.40 -31.43
C VAL A 154 47.00 14.60 -32.92
N GLU A 155 45.81 14.12 -33.30
CA GLU A 155 45.30 14.31 -34.66
C GLU A 155 44.98 15.80 -34.97
N GLY A 156 44.44 16.53 -33.99
CA GLY A 156 44.18 17.98 -34.16
C GLY A 156 45.42 18.88 -34.09
N ALA A 157 46.54 18.38 -33.53
CA ALA A 157 47.82 19.12 -33.49
C ALA A 157 48.70 18.85 -34.74
N GLY A 158 48.30 17.86 -35.58
CA GLY A 158 49.00 17.50 -36.81
C GLY A 158 48.42 18.10 -38.11
N ALA A 159 47.37 18.91 -37.99
CA ALA A 159 46.75 19.69 -39.07
C ALA A 159 47.00 21.20 -38.86
#